data_04b645a1bf25f97794ae9bf805cfb1a1
#
_entry.id   04b645a1bf25f97794ae9bf805cfb1a1
#
_cell.length_a   1.000
_cell.length_b   1.000
_cell.length_c   1.000
_cell.angle_alpha   90.00
_cell.angle_beta   90.00
_cell.angle_gamma   90.00
#
_symmetry.space_group_name_H-M   'P 1'
#
loop_
_entity.id
_entity.type
_entity.pdbx_description
1 polymer ?
#
loop_
_entity_poly.entity_id
_entity_poly.type
_entity_poly.pdbx_seq_one_letter_code
_entity_poly.pdbx_strand_id
1 'polypeptide(L)'
;MSSLYWPYFFADYYHWLEILTAVVSLVILLSSLDDLFIDVWYWTRQAYRGLTVRRRYKRLTTAELRERPEQPMAIMVPAWLEYDVIAPMLSNMVSTLDYKDYTIFVGTYRNDARTIGEVERMRRRYRQLVRVEVPHDGPTCKADCLNWIVQALFQHEKHMPQPFAGMVLHDSEDVLHPLELKYYNYLLPRMDFIQLPVTSLERSWFEIVAGTYMDEFAEWHSKDLVVRESMSHMVPSAGVGTCFSRRALHELARTMDNQPFNVDSLTEDYDIGTRLSRMGMKQIFGKFDVDYVTRRVSWFGMGREQVGSIQMPLGVREFFPDTFRTAYRQKARWTLGIGLQGWEQVGWSGSLATKYLLFRDRKGLVTSFVAMLGYVLMLNFLLFIVADAMGWWTVYYPSVFSPGGWLMTVMGLNAFALLLRVVQRAYFVTSMYGWEHGLLSIPRMVVGNCINAMAAARAWRLFLSNKLFGTRLVWDKTMHDFPSADQLVQKRRRLGEVLLSWRAIDEAHLERALQQQSASGRPLGSILLENGWLDAGTLEEAISFQREEDAHATEPSPGLSQAVPA
;
A
#
# COMPACT_ATOMS: atom_id res chain seq x y z
N MET A 1 -58.41 8.79 -22.09
CA MET A 1 -57.20 8.99 -22.93
C MET A 1 -55.91 8.80 -22.14
N SER A 2 -55.89 8.82 -20.84
CA SER A 2 -54.61 8.65 -20.04
C SER A 2 -54.07 7.22 -19.91
N SER A 3 -54.89 6.19 -20.10
CA SER A 3 -54.48 4.79 -19.96
C SER A 3 -53.63 4.21 -21.12
N LEU A 4 -53.68 4.84 -22.30
CA LEU A 4 -52.92 4.41 -23.47
C LEU A 4 -51.48 4.92 -23.52
N TYR A 5 -51.11 5.98 -22.78
CA TYR A 5 -49.77 6.54 -22.83
C TYR A 5 -48.74 5.67 -22.07
N TRP A 6 -49.09 4.99 -21.02
CA TRP A 6 -48.19 4.19 -20.22
C TRP A 6 -47.59 2.98 -20.96
N PRO A 7 -48.37 2.18 -21.71
CA PRO A 7 -47.78 1.07 -22.46
C PRO A 7 -46.74 1.50 -23.50
N TYR A 8 -46.99 2.63 -24.20
CA TYR A 8 -46.02 3.16 -25.17
C TYR A 8 -44.77 3.69 -24.48
N PHE A 9 -44.92 4.41 -23.36
CA PHE A 9 -43.79 4.88 -22.56
C PHE A 9 -42.91 3.72 -22.07
N PHE A 10 -43.50 2.65 -21.55
CA PHE A 10 -42.76 1.48 -21.13
C PHE A 10 -42.14 0.70 -22.27
N ALA A 11 -42.76 0.66 -23.45
CA ALA A 11 -42.18 0.04 -24.63
C ALA A 11 -40.94 0.80 -25.11
N ASP A 12 -41.01 2.12 -25.20
CA ASP A 12 -39.85 2.97 -25.54
C ASP A 12 -38.75 2.85 -24.49
N TYR A 13 -39.10 2.89 -23.22
CA TYR A 13 -38.15 2.69 -22.11
C TYR A 13 -37.44 1.34 -22.21
N TYR A 14 -38.19 0.27 -22.46
CA TYR A 14 -37.65 -1.09 -22.62
C TYR A 14 -36.72 -1.21 -23.82
N HIS A 15 -37.04 -0.60 -24.93
CA HIS A 15 -36.17 -0.56 -26.10
C HIS A 15 -34.83 0.14 -25.80
N TRP A 16 -34.85 1.29 -25.14
CA TRP A 16 -33.61 1.96 -24.71
C TRP A 16 -32.83 1.15 -23.69
N LEU A 17 -33.51 0.46 -22.77
CA LEU A 17 -32.89 -0.45 -21.84
C LEU A 17 -32.16 -1.61 -22.52
N GLU A 18 -32.74 -2.17 -23.61
CA GLU A 18 -32.13 -3.22 -24.42
C GLU A 18 -30.84 -2.72 -25.10
N ILE A 19 -30.90 -1.57 -25.77
CA ILE A 19 -29.73 -0.96 -26.43
C ILE A 19 -28.63 -0.69 -25.41
N LEU A 20 -28.98 -0.08 -24.30
CA LEU A 20 -28.03 0.25 -23.24
C LEU A 20 -27.39 -1.02 -22.64
N THR A 21 -28.18 -2.06 -22.42
CA THR A 21 -27.71 -3.38 -21.96
C THR A 21 -26.73 -3.99 -22.95
N ALA A 22 -27.01 -3.92 -24.24
CA ALA A 22 -26.11 -4.42 -25.29
C ALA A 22 -24.76 -3.70 -25.26
N VAL A 23 -24.76 -2.35 -25.20
CA VAL A 23 -23.53 -1.54 -25.15
C VAL A 23 -22.74 -1.82 -23.89
N VAL A 24 -23.39 -1.76 -22.71
CA VAL A 24 -22.75 -1.98 -21.43
C VAL A 24 -22.16 -3.39 -21.33
N SER A 25 -22.90 -4.41 -21.79
CA SER A 25 -22.46 -5.81 -21.79
C SER A 25 -21.22 -6.02 -22.67
N LEU A 26 -21.15 -5.37 -23.83
CA LEU A 26 -19.97 -5.43 -24.71
C LEU A 26 -18.76 -4.75 -24.08
N VAL A 27 -18.93 -3.58 -23.46
CA VAL A 27 -17.82 -2.88 -22.77
C VAL A 27 -17.32 -3.70 -21.59
N ILE A 28 -18.23 -4.31 -20.80
CA ILE A 28 -17.87 -5.21 -19.70
C ILE A 28 -17.11 -6.42 -20.24
N LEU A 29 -17.56 -7.02 -21.35
CA LEU A 29 -16.88 -8.17 -21.96
C LEU A 29 -15.46 -7.82 -22.39
N LEU A 30 -15.27 -6.70 -23.09
CA LEU A 30 -13.94 -6.24 -23.51
C LEU A 30 -13.02 -5.99 -22.32
N SER A 31 -13.54 -5.35 -21.26
CA SER A 31 -12.77 -5.15 -20.02
C SER A 31 -12.43 -6.47 -19.34
N SER A 32 -13.35 -7.43 -19.35
CA SER A 32 -13.15 -8.75 -18.74
C SER A 32 -12.15 -9.61 -19.50
N LEU A 33 -12.11 -9.51 -20.83
CA LEU A 33 -11.10 -10.18 -21.67
C LEU A 33 -9.70 -9.66 -21.38
N ASP A 34 -9.56 -8.35 -21.13
CA ASP A 34 -8.31 -7.75 -20.69
C ASP A 34 -7.86 -8.27 -19.31
N ASP A 35 -8.78 -8.38 -18.35
CA ASP A 35 -8.47 -8.94 -17.05
C ASP A 35 -8.13 -10.43 -17.13
N LEU A 36 -8.86 -11.20 -17.94
CA LEU A 36 -8.58 -12.61 -18.21
C LEU A 36 -7.19 -12.81 -18.85
N PHE A 37 -6.76 -11.90 -19.74
CA PHE A 37 -5.42 -11.96 -20.32
C PHE A 37 -4.33 -11.87 -19.23
N ILE A 38 -4.47 -10.97 -18.26
CA ILE A 38 -3.54 -10.86 -17.12
C ILE A 38 -3.56 -12.13 -16.26
N ASP A 39 -4.75 -12.70 -16.00
CA ASP A 39 -4.89 -13.93 -15.22
C ASP A 39 -4.19 -15.11 -15.90
N VAL A 40 -4.43 -15.30 -17.20
CA VAL A 40 -3.77 -16.34 -18.00
C VAL A 40 -2.26 -16.15 -18.03
N TRP A 41 -1.79 -14.91 -18.22
CA TRP A 41 -0.35 -14.60 -18.19
C TRP A 41 0.27 -14.96 -16.83
N TYR A 42 -0.37 -14.56 -15.73
CA TYR A 42 0.09 -14.86 -14.39
C TYR A 42 0.23 -16.36 -14.15
N TRP A 43 -0.84 -17.12 -14.39
CA TRP A 43 -0.86 -18.55 -14.11
C TRP A 43 0.07 -19.35 -15.03
N THR A 44 0.16 -18.98 -16.30
CA THR A 44 1.12 -19.57 -17.26
C THR A 44 2.56 -19.34 -16.80
N ARG A 45 2.87 -18.10 -16.39
CA ARG A 45 4.18 -17.78 -15.83
C ARG A 45 4.46 -18.56 -14.54
N GLN A 46 3.49 -18.70 -13.63
CA GLN A 46 3.67 -19.47 -12.40
C GLN A 46 3.93 -20.96 -12.70
N ALA A 47 3.19 -21.55 -13.62
CA ALA A 47 3.38 -22.92 -14.08
C ALA A 47 4.76 -23.10 -14.72
N TYR A 48 5.16 -22.23 -15.66
CA TYR A 48 6.47 -22.25 -16.30
C TYR A 48 7.60 -22.15 -15.26
N ARG A 49 7.54 -21.21 -14.33
CA ARG A 49 8.55 -21.06 -13.26
C ARG A 49 8.57 -22.26 -12.31
N GLY A 50 7.41 -22.86 -12.03
CA GLY A 50 7.32 -24.08 -11.24
C GLY A 50 8.03 -25.27 -11.87
N LEU A 51 7.88 -25.41 -13.19
CA LEU A 51 8.48 -26.52 -13.95
C LEU A 51 9.97 -26.32 -14.29
N THR A 52 10.42 -25.07 -14.38
CA THR A 52 11.78 -24.74 -14.84
C THR A 52 12.62 -24.10 -13.73
N VAL A 53 12.36 -22.83 -13.39
CA VAL A 53 13.19 -22.00 -12.53
C VAL A 53 13.29 -22.56 -11.11
N ARG A 54 12.14 -22.90 -10.50
CA ARG A 54 12.08 -23.39 -9.12
C ARG A 54 12.72 -24.78 -8.94
N ARG A 55 12.86 -25.55 -10.02
CA ARG A 55 13.56 -26.83 -10.00
C ARG A 55 15.07 -26.68 -10.20
N ARG A 56 15.48 -25.62 -10.90
CA ARG A 56 16.89 -25.40 -11.28
C ARG A 56 17.66 -24.56 -10.27
N TYR A 57 16.99 -23.60 -9.64
CA TYR A 57 17.63 -22.65 -8.73
C TYR A 57 17.12 -22.83 -7.30
N LYS A 58 18.06 -22.82 -6.36
CA LYS A 58 17.74 -22.84 -4.93
C LYS A 58 16.97 -21.54 -4.56
N ARG A 59 16.00 -21.67 -3.67
CA ARG A 59 15.29 -20.50 -3.14
C ARG A 59 16.21 -19.72 -2.21
N LEU A 60 16.15 -18.40 -2.30
CA LEU A 60 16.76 -17.51 -1.33
C LEU A 60 16.21 -17.79 0.06
N THR A 61 17.07 -17.82 1.06
CA THR A 61 16.72 -18.07 2.46
C THR A 61 16.95 -16.82 3.31
N THR A 62 16.29 -16.74 4.46
CA THR A 62 16.49 -15.66 5.44
C THR A 62 17.91 -15.65 6.01
N ALA A 63 18.55 -16.83 6.13
CA ALA A 63 19.94 -16.95 6.55
C ALA A 63 20.90 -16.27 5.55
N GLU A 64 20.74 -16.57 4.24
CA GLU A 64 21.54 -15.95 3.20
C GLU A 64 21.39 -14.41 3.14
N LEU A 65 20.22 -13.87 3.50
CA LEU A 65 20.01 -12.43 3.64
C LEU A 65 20.80 -11.85 4.81
N ARG A 66 20.84 -12.55 5.95
CA ARG A 66 21.52 -12.10 7.16
C ARG A 66 23.02 -12.20 7.10
N GLU A 67 23.54 -13.16 6.37
CA GLU A 67 24.99 -13.38 6.21
C GLU A 67 25.68 -12.33 5.32
N ARG A 68 24.90 -11.57 4.52
CA ARG A 68 25.49 -10.53 3.66
C ARG A 68 26.02 -9.36 4.48
N PRO A 69 27.24 -8.87 4.18
CA PRO A 69 27.74 -7.62 4.75
C PRO A 69 26.77 -6.48 4.47
N GLU A 70 26.46 -5.71 5.50
CA GLU A 70 25.61 -4.55 5.39
C GLU A 70 26.32 -3.41 4.67
N GLN A 71 25.58 -2.69 3.84
CA GLN A 71 26.01 -1.46 3.19
C GLN A 71 25.19 -0.30 3.77
N PRO A 72 25.74 0.93 3.85
CA PRO A 72 24.98 2.07 4.37
C PRO A 72 23.68 2.28 3.60
N MET A 73 22.55 2.44 4.31
CA MET A 73 21.23 2.69 3.74
C MET A 73 20.65 3.99 4.29
N ALA A 74 19.96 4.76 3.46
CA ALA A 74 19.18 5.90 3.89
C ALA A 74 17.68 5.58 3.83
N ILE A 75 16.93 6.05 4.83
CA ILE A 75 15.46 5.97 4.84
C ILE A 75 14.93 7.40 4.78
N MET A 76 14.05 7.68 3.85
CA MET A 76 13.43 9.00 3.62
C MET A 76 11.98 8.97 4.10
N VAL A 77 11.62 9.86 5.02
CA VAL A 77 10.28 9.97 5.60
C VAL A 77 9.81 11.42 5.51
N PRO A 78 8.92 11.77 4.58
CA PRO A 78 8.33 13.10 4.53
C PRO A 78 7.21 13.21 5.58
N ALA A 79 7.21 14.29 6.39
CA ALA A 79 6.23 14.49 7.45
C ALA A 79 5.62 15.91 7.40
N TRP A 80 4.27 15.97 7.29
CA TRP A 80 3.48 17.19 7.39
C TRP A 80 2.22 16.94 8.20
N LEU A 81 2.11 17.58 9.38
CA LEU A 81 1.04 17.37 10.35
C LEU A 81 0.89 15.91 10.80
N GLU A 82 2.03 15.20 11.00
CA GLU A 82 2.09 13.78 11.37
C GLU A 82 2.40 13.57 12.87
N TYR A 83 2.17 14.59 13.71
CA TYR A 83 2.50 14.57 15.13
C TYR A 83 1.87 13.40 15.91
N ASP A 84 0.75 12.85 15.47
CA ASP A 84 0.07 11.74 16.14
C ASP A 84 0.67 10.36 15.78
N VAL A 85 1.32 10.22 14.60
CA VAL A 85 1.79 8.93 14.08
C VAL A 85 3.30 8.81 13.93
N ILE A 86 4.03 9.94 13.76
CA ILE A 86 5.47 9.90 13.44
C ILE A 86 6.32 9.29 14.57
N ALA A 87 6.02 9.57 15.82
CA ALA A 87 6.81 9.06 16.94
C ALA A 87 6.63 7.55 17.14
N PRO A 88 5.41 6.99 17.23
CA PRO A 88 5.21 5.54 17.29
C PRO A 88 5.77 4.83 16.04
N MET A 89 5.65 5.40 14.84
CA MET A 89 6.22 4.82 13.63
C MET A 89 7.75 4.74 13.71
N LEU A 90 8.44 5.83 14.03
CA LEU A 90 9.90 5.85 14.19
C LEU A 90 10.38 4.87 15.28
N SER A 91 9.65 4.79 16.39
CA SER A 91 9.95 3.82 17.45
C SER A 91 9.79 2.38 16.95
N ASN A 92 8.72 2.08 16.23
CA ASN A 92 8.49 0.77 15.62
C ASN A 92 9.59 0.45 14.59
N MET A 93 9.91 1.37 13.68
CA MET A 93 10.93 1.21 12.64
C MET A 93 12.29 0.83 13.26
N VAL A 94 12.77 1.63 14.22
CA VAL A 94 14.07 1.40 14.87
C VAL A 94 14.08 0.09 15.66
N SER A 95 12.96 -0.29 16.26
CA SER A 95 12.86 -1.52 17.05
C SER A 95 12.72 -2.78 16.20
N THR A 96 12.20 -2.64 15.00
CA THR A 96 11.86 -3.77 14.13
C THR A 96 12.98 -4.15 13.18
N LEU A 97 13.70 -3.17 12.62
CA LEU A 97 14.70 -3.41 11.60
C LEU A 97 15.90 -4.23 12.11
N ASP A 98 16.14 -5.39 11.47
CA ASP A 98 17.32 -6.23 11.65
C ASP A 98 18.44 -5.73 10.73
N TYR A 99 18.91 -4.49 10.95
CA TYR A 99 19.93 -3.84 10.16
C TYR A 99 20.66 -2.77 11.00
N LYS A 100 21.99 -2.69 10.90
CA LYS A 100 22.79 -1.80 11.76
C LYS A 100 23.19 -0.51 11.05
N ASP A 101 23.50 -0.57 9.76
CA ASP A 101 24.09 0.55 9.02
C ASP A 101 23.05 1.30 8.19
N TYR A 102 22.21 2.10 8.87
CA TYR A 102 21.22 2.95 8.22
C TYR A 102 21.07 4.30 8.92
N THR A 103 20.58 5.29 8.19
CA THR A 103 20.24 6.63 8.69
C THR A 103 18.84 7.00 8.23
N ILE A 104 18.01 7.54 9.13
CA ILE A 104 16.64 7.97 8.85
C ILE A 104 16.64 9.48 8.67
N PHE A 105 16.15 9.97 7.54
CA PHE A 105 15.97 11.39 7.25
C PHE A 105 14.48 11.73 7.30
N VAL A 106 14.07 12.52 8.28
CA VAL A 106 12.69 12.98 8.43
C VAL A 106 12.58 14.44 8.01
N GLY A 107 11.83 14.69 6.94
CA GLY A 107 11.54 16.04 6.46
C GLY A 107 10.39 16.68 7.23
N THR A 108 10.58 17.88 7.77
CA THR A 108 9.56 18.62 8.51
C THR A 108 9.49 20.07 8.05
N TYR A 109 8.31 20.65 8.04
CA TYR A 109 8.09 22.04 7.68
C TYR A 109 8.23 22.97 8.89
N ARG A 110 8.85 24.14 8.72
CA ARG A 110 9.13 25.08 9.83
C ARG A 110 7.88 25.58 10.56
N ASN A 111 6.72 25.59 9.90
CA ASN A 111 5.43 26.00 10.49
C ASN A 111 4.65 24.83 11.14
N ASP A 112 5.22 23.62 11.24
CA ASP A 112 4.62 22.47 11.89
C ASP A 112 5.33 22.13 13.21
N ALA A 113 5.16 23.01 14.20
CA ALA A 113 5.84 22.90 15.49
C ALA A 113 5.53 21.60 16.25
N ARG A 114 4.33 21.00 16.06
CA ARG A 114 3.94 19.77 16.74
C ARG A 114 4.72 18.58 16.19
N THR A 115 4.76 18.39 14.88
CA THR A 115 5.54 17.33 14.24
C THR A 115 7.04 17.51 14.50
N ILE A 116 7.56 18.76 14.43
CA ILE A 116 8.95 19.06 14.79
C ILE A 116 9.24 18.61 16.21
N GLY A 117 8.37 18.92 17.18
CA GLY A 117 8.56 18.55 18.59
C GLY A 117 8.69 17.03 18.77
N GLU A 118 7.85 16.24 18.10
CA GLU A 118 7.90 14.78 18.14
C GLU A 118 9.19 14.24 17.48
N VAL A 119 9.56 14.74 16.31
CA VAL A 119 10.78 14.32 15.62
C VAL A 119 12.03 14.67 16.42
N GLU A 120 12.10 15.87 17.04
CA GLU A 120 13.23 16.25 17.90
C GLU A 120 13.29 15.41 19.18
N ARG A 121 12.15 15.01 19.76
CA ARG A 121 12.09 14.07 20.87
C ARG A 121 12.69 12.72 20.47
N MET A 122 12.33 12.21 19.30
CA MET A 122 12.87 10.94 18.78
C MET A 122 14.35 11.05 18.40
N ARG A 123 14.80 12.18 17.85
CA ARG A 123 16.20 12.43 17.49
C ARG A 123 17.15 12.41 18.71
N ARG A 124 16.68 12.86 19.86
CA ARG A 124 17.45 12.74 21.12
C ARG A 124 17.65 11.28 21.54
N ARG A 125 16.67 10.42 21.25
CA ARG A 125 16.69 8.98 21.56
C ARG A 125 17.47 8.17 20.53
N TYR A 126 17.25 8.43 19.23
CA TYR A 126 17.80 7.65 18.13
C TYR A 126 18.90 8.42 17.40
N ARG A 127 20.16 8.02 17.61
CA ARG A 127 21.33 8.71 17.02
C ARG A 127 21.39 8.60 15.49
N GLN A 128 20.73 7.63 14.89
CA GLN A 128 20.61 7.45 13.44
C GLN A 128 19.49 8.29 12.80
N LEU A 129 18.81 9.16 13.56
CA LEU A 129 17.75 10.02 13.08
C LEU A 129 18.26 11.43 12.78
N VAL A 130 18.03 11.90 11.57
CA VAL A 130 18.36 13.24 11.09
C VAL A 130 17.07 13.97 10.74
N ARG A 131 16.79 15.10 11.39
CA ARG A 131 15.70 15.98 10.96
C ARG A 131 16.17 16.88 9.84
N VAL A 132 15.41 16.93 8.77
CA VAL A 132 15.60 17.82 7.61
C VAL A 132 14.55 18.90 7.67
N GLU A 133 14.98 20.16 7.72
CA GLU A 133 14.09 21.31 7.71
C GLU A 133 13.77 21.72 6.28
N VAL A 134 12.50 21.74 5.93
CA VAL A 134 12.01 22.36 4.70
C VAL A 134 11.96 23.87 4.95
N PRO A 135 12.69 24.71 4.16
CA PRO A 135 12.96 26.11 4.52
C PRO A 135 11.78 27.07 4.31
N HIS A 136 10.66 26.60 3.83
CA HIS A 136 9.43 27.37 3.63
C HIS A 136 8.25 26.73 4.35
N ASP A 137 7.14 27.46 4.43
CA ASP A 137 5.93 27.00 5.10
C ASP A 137 5.15 26.01 4.25
N GLY A 138 4.58 24.98 4.92
CA GLY A 138 3.55 24.12 4.34
C GLY A 138 2.16 24.78 4.45
N PRO A 139 1.15 24.18 3.77
CA PRO A 139 1.22 22.95 3.00
C PRO A 139 1.81 23.13 1.59
N THR A 140 2.58 22.13 1.15
CA THR A 140 3.04 22.00 -0.23
C THR A 140 2.59 20.66 -0.83
N CYS A 141 3.51 19.80 -1.21
CA CYS A 141 3.24 18.43 -1.64
C CYS A 141 4.33 17.48 -1.11
N LYS A 142 4.07 16.17 -1.13
CA LYS A 142 5.03 15.16 -0.67
C LYS A 142 6.35 15.24 -1.45
N ALA A 143 6.28 15.46 -2.77
CA ALA A 143 7.45 15.60 -3.64
C ALA A 143 8.41 16.71 -3.20
N ASP A 144 7.88 17.85 -2.77
CA ASP A 144 8.68 18.98 -2.30
C ASP A 144 9.49 18.61 -1.05
N CYS A 145 8.83 18.03 -0.04
CA CYS A 145 9.51 17.54 1.16
C CYS A 145 10.59 16.50 0.82
N LEU A 146 10.29 15.55 -0.07
CA LEU A 146 11.24 14.53 -0.51
C LEU A 146 12.45 15.14 -1.24
N ASN A 147 12.25 16.16 -2.06
CA ASN A 147 13.36 16.84 -2.73
C ASN A 147 14.32 17.49 -1.72
N TRP A 148 13.81 18.10 -0.65
CA TRP A 148 14.65 18.63 0.44
C TRP A 148 15.38 17.52 1.21
N ILE A 149 14.72 16.39 1.46
CA ILE A 149 15.36 15.23 2.07
C ILE A 149 16.51 14.73 1.19
N VAL A 150 16.33 14.61 -0.12
CA VAL A 150 17.37 14.17 -1.06
C VAL A 150 18.57 15.13 -1.05
N GLN A 151 18.34 16.45 -1.00
CA GLN A 151 19.43 17.42 -0.90
C GLN A 151 20.22 17.24 0.40
N ALA A 152 19.52 17.09 1.53
CA ALA A 152 20.15 16.84 2.83
C ALA A 152 20.94 15.53 2.85
N LEU A 153 20.40 14.48 2.24
CA LEU A 153 21.04 13.19 2.09
C LEU A 153 22.34 13.29 1.28
N PHE A 154 22.34 13.97 0.14
CA PHE A 154 23.54 14.17 -0.66
C PHE A 154 24.60 15.02 0.06
N GLN A 155 24.19 15.97 0.90
CA GLN A 155 25.14 16.71 1.74
C GLN A 155 25.71 15.81 2.86
N HIS A 156 24.89 14.98 3.47
CA HIS A 156 25.31 14.04 4.51
C HIS A 156 26.34 13.04 3.99
N GLU A 157 26.14 12.50 2.79
CA GLU A 157 27.08 11.57 2.14
C GLU A 157 28.51 12.12 2.02
N LYS A 158 28.68 13.44 1.85
CA LYS A 158 30.02 14.05 1.73
C LYS A 158 30.90 13.87 2.96
N HIS A 159 30.28 13.61 4.11
CA HIS A 159 30.95 13.42 5.40
C HIS A 159 31.03 11.96 5.83
N MET A 160 30.50 11.03 5.02
CA MET A 160 30.52 9.61 5.32
C MET A 160 31.77 8.93 4.70
N PRO A 161 32.33 7.90 5.37
CA PRO A 161 33.43 7.11 4.81
C PRO A 161 33.01 6.29 3.58
N GLN A 162 31.73 5.89 3.53
CA GLN A 162 31.12 5.18 2.40
C GLN A 162 29.77 5.81 2.09
N PRO A 163 29.44 6.06 0.81
CA PRO A 163 28.14 6.59 0.43
C PRO A 163 27.04 5.55 0.65
N PHE A 164 25.79 6.02 0.73
CA PHE A 164 24.64 5.13 0.79
C PHE A 164 24.55 4.24 -0.46
N ALA A 165 24.36 2.94 -0.25
CA ALA A 165 24.13 1.99 -1.34
C ALA A 165 22.71 2.12 -1.90
N GLY A 166 21.74 2.42 -1.03
CA GLY A 166 20.34 2.58 -1.38
C GLY A 166 19.60 3.58 -0.50
N MET A 167 18.55 4.18 -1.08
CA MET A 167 17.66 5.14 -0.46
C MET A 167 16.24 4.61 -0.51
N VAL A 168 15.66 4.41 0.67
CA VAL A 168 14.35 3.78 0.85
C VAL A 168 13.31 4.84 1.18
N LEU A 169 12.15 4.78 0.53
CA LEU A 169 11.04 5.69 0.75
C LEU A 169 9.96 5.03 1.61
N HIS A 170 9.60 5.71 2.69
CA HIS A 170 8.52 5.35 3.59
C HIS A 170 7.63 6.54 3.93
N ASP A 171 6.38 6.26 4.27
CA ASP A 171 5.46 7.24 4.84
C ASP A 171 5.45 7.18 6.38
N SER A 172 4.82 8.16 7.00
CA SER A 172 4.81 8.32 8.46
C SER A 172 3.97 7.29 9.22
N GLU A 173 3.27 6.42 8.51
CA GLU A 173 2.39 5.36 9.04
C GLU A 173 2.83 3.93 8.70
N ASP A 174 3.96 3.78 8.03
CA ASP A 174 4.44 2.48 7.55
C ASP A 174 4.88 1.54 8.66
N VAL A 175 4.45 0.28 8.57
CA VAL A 175 4.92 -0.83 9.39
C VAL A 175 5.86 -1.70 8.59
N LEU A 176 7.11 -1.73 8.99
CA LEU A 176 8.20 -2.39 8.30
C LEU A 176 8.38 -3.84 8.76
N HIS A 177 9.05 -4.64 7.92
CA HIS A 177 9.49 -5.98 8.27
C HIS A 177 10.97 -5.99 8.68
N PRO A 178 11.41 -6.80 9.67
CA PRO A 178 12.81 -6.86 10.11
C PRO A 178 13.83 -7.05 8.99
N LEU A 179 13.53 -7.86 7.99
CA LEU A 179 14.42 -8.21 6.89
C LEU A 179 14.35 -7.26 5.68
N GLU A 180 13.62 -6.15 5.79
CA GLU A 180 13.38 -5.27 4.65
C GLU A 180 14.69 -4.70 4.09
N LEU A 181 15.50 -4.05 4.91
CA LEU A 181 16.80 -3.49 4.48
C LEU A 181 17.80 -4.58 4.07
N LYS A 182 17.74 -5.78 4.69
CA LYS A 182 18.53 -6.94 4.26
C LYS A 182 18.18 -7.37 2.84
N TYR A 183 16.90 -7.35 2.50
CA TYR A 183 16.46 -7.74 1.16
C TYR A 183 16.82 -6.69 0.11
N TYR A 184 16.70 -5.39 0.43
CA TYR A 184 17.21 -4.33 -0.44
C TYR A 184 18.73 -4.46 -0.64
N ASN A 185 19.51 -4.64 0.43
CA ASN A 185 20.95 -4.84 0.38
C ASN A 185 21.34 -6.04 -0.52
N TYR A 186 20.53 -7.10 -0.53
CA TYR A 186 20.73 -8.25 -1.40
C TYR A 186 20.49 -7.93 -2.88
N LEU A 187 19.51 -7.08 -3.20
CA LEU A 187 19.10 -6.78 -4.57
C LEU A 187 19.89 -5.64 -5.23
N LEU A 188 20.28 -4.62 -4.47
CA LEU A 188 20.93 -3.38 -4.93
C LEU A 188 22.14 -3.58 -5.84
N PRO A 189 23.05 -4.56 -5.66
CA PRO A 189 24.18 -4.74 -6.58
C PRO A 189 23.75 -5.07 -8.02
N ARG A 190 22.49 -5.45 -8.22
CA ARG A 190 21.95 -5.89 -9.52
C ARG A 190 20.83 -5.04 -10.04
N MET A 191 20.14 -4.32 -9.15
CA MET A 191 18.92 -3.55 -9.43
C MET A 191 19.11 -2.10 -9.02
N ASP A 192 18.55 -1.20 -9.82
CA ASP A 192 18.59 0.24 -9.59
C ASP A 192 17.33 0.74 -8.89
N PHE A 193 16.23 0.02 -9.05
CA PHE A 193 14.93 0.35 -8.48
C PHE A 193 14.25 -0.94 -8.01
N ILE A 194 13.83 -0.93 -6.76
CA ILE A 194 13.21 -2.08 -6.11
C ILE A 194 11.93 -1.62 -5.45
N GLN A 195 10.80 -2.19 -5.86
CA GLN A 195 9.51 -1.99 -5.20
C GLN A 195 9.13 -3.27 -4.45
N LEU A 196 8.85 -3.15 -3.17
CA LEU A 196 8.27 -4.23 -2.38
C LEU A 196 6.74 -4.19 -2.42
N PRO A 197 6.07 -5.31 -2.15
CA PRO A 197 4.63 -5.32 -1.95
C PRO A 197 4.17 -4.34 -0.86
N VAL A 198 3.05 -3.69 -1.10
CA VAL A 198 2.30 -2.94 -0.08
C VAL A 198 1.06 -3.73 0.22
N THR A 199 0.76 -3.93 1.49
CA THR A 199 -0.40 -4.70 1.93
C THR A 199 -1.14 -3.95 3.05
N SER A 200 -2.46 -4.07 3.08
CA SER A 200 -3.22 -3.54 4.21
C SER A 200 -2.94 -4.37 5.47
N LEU A 201 -2.82 -3.69 6.60
CA LEU A 201 -2.98 -4.36 7.88
C LEU A 201 -4.39 -4.97 7.97
N GLU A 202 -4.50 -6.13 8.62
CA GLU A 202 -5.76 -6.82 8.76
C GLU A 202 -6.75 -5.97 9.57
N ARG A 203 -7.96 -5.80 9.04
CA ARG A 203 -9.08 -5.09 9.68
C ARG A 203 -10.15 -6.09 10.07
N SER A 204 -11.01 -5.70 11.00
CA SER A 204 -12.13 -6.52 11.44
C SER A 204 -13.08 -6.85 10.29
N TRP A 205 -13.77 -7.98 10.40
CA TRP A 205 -14.66 -8.50 9.37
C TRP A 205 -15.80 -7.53 8.98
N PHE A 206 -16.25 -6.66 9.91
CA PHE A 206 -17.32 -5.68 9.69
C PHE A 206 -16.82 -4.34 9.11
N GLU A 207 -15.52 -4.09 9.06
CA GLU A 207 -14.94 -2.88 8.45
C GLU A 207 -14.87 -3.03 6.93
N ILE A 208 -16.05 -2.97 6.30
CA ILE A 208 -16.24 -3.30 4.88
C ILE A 208 -15.42 -2.39 3.97
N VAL A 209 -15.37 -1.08 4.27
CA VAL A 209 -14.65 -0.10 3.45
C VAL A 209 -13.14 -0.36 3.47
N ALA A 210 -12.53 -0.47 4.65
CA ALA A 210 -11.11 -0.82 4.79
C ALA A 210 -10.81 -2.20 4.18
N GLY A 211 -11.74 -3.16 4.32
CA GLY A 211 -11.64 -4.46 3.68
C GLY A 211 -11.57 -4.42 2.16
N THR A 212 -12.11 -3.38 1.49
CA THR A 212 -11.93 -3.23 0.02
C THR A 212 -10.47 -3.00 -0.36
N TYR A 213 -9.70 -2.29 0.46
CA TYR A 213 -8.27 -2.11 0.25
C TYR A 213 -7.50 -3.41 0.48
N MET A 214 -7.83 -4.18 1.54
CA MET A 214 -7.26 -5.51 1.75
C MET A 214 -7.41 -6.38 0.49
N ASP A 215 -8.61 -6.39 -0.10
CA ASP A 215 -8.94 -7.19 -1.28
C ASP A 215 -8.18 -6.73 -2.54
N GLU A 216 -8.15 -5.43 -2.78
CA GLU A 216 -7.51 -4.86 -3.97
C GLU A 216 -5.99 -4.99 -3.90
N PHE A 217 -5.36 -4.67 -2.76
CA PHE A 217 -3.93 -4.77 -2.60
C PHE A 217 -3.44 -6.22 -2.60
N ALA A 218 -4.20 -7.15 -2.01
CA ALA A 218 -3.87 -8.58 -2.05
C ALA A 218 -3.78 -9.09 -3.50
N GLU A 219 -4.72 -8.73 -4.36
CA GLU A 219 -4.70 -9.13 -5.77
C GLU A 219 -3.64 -8.36 -6.57
N TRP A 220 -3.61 -7.02 -6.47
CA TRP A 220 -2.74 -6.15 -7.24
C TRP A 220 -1.25 -6.44 -7.00
N HIS A 221 -0.82 -6.50 -5.75
CA HIS A 221 0.57 -6.74 -5.39
C HIS A 221 0.99 -8.22 -5.47
N SER A 222 0.05 -9.16 -5.50
CA SER A 222 0.40 -10.58 -5.69
C SER A 222 0.42 -11.00 -7.15
N LYS A 223 -0.40 -10.38 -8.01
CA LYS A 223 -0.62 -10.80 -9.39
C LYS A 223 -0.24 -9.72 -10.40
N ASP A 224 -0.93 -8.55 -10.37
CA ASP A 224 -0.84 -7.57 -11.45
C ASP A 224 0.56 -6.96 -11.58
N LEU A 225 1.22 -6.57 -10.47
CA LEU A 225 2.59 -6.05 -10.50
C LEU A 225 3.62 -7.10 -10.93
N VAL A 226 3.41 -8.38 -10.58
CA VAL A 226 4.24 -9.49 -11.04
C VAL A 226 4.13 -9.68 -12.56
N VAL A 227 2.92 -9.56 -13.11
CA VAL A 227 2.70 -9.61 -14.56
C VAL A 227 3.32 -8.40 -15.22
N ARG A 228 3.12 -7.20 -14.66
CA ARG A 228 3.65 -5.94 -15.16
C ARG A 228 5.18 -5.98 -15.30
N GLU A 229 5.88 -6.38 -14.24
CA GLU A 229 7.33 -6.57 -14.26
C GLU A 229 7.74 -7.54 -15.36
N SER A 230 7.06 -8.68 -15.48
CA SER A 230 7.43 -9.72 -16.45
C SER A 230 7.19 -9.33 -17.90
N MET A 231 6.24 -8.43 -18.17
CA MET A 231 5.88 -7.98 -19.53
C MET A 231 6.71 -6.78 -20.00
N SER A 232 6.95 -5.81 -19.14
CA SER A 232 7.51 -4.51 -19.53
C SER A 232 8.86 -4.19 -18.87
N HIS A 233 9.26 -4.97 -17.86
CA HIS A 233 10.40 -4.66 -16.98
C HIS A 233 10.31 -3.28 -16.32
N MET A 234 9.11 -2.71 -16.29
CA MET A 234 8.79 -1.43 -15.65
C MET A 234 7.91 -1.70 -14.44
N VAL A 235 8.33 -1.21 -13.29
CA VAL A 235 7.59 -1.31 -12.03
C VAL A 235 7.23 0.11 -11.57
N PRO A 236 5.96 0.44 -11.35
CA PRO A 236 5.60 1.72 -10.74
C PRO A 236 6.03 1.72 -9.27
N SER A 237 6.42 2.88 -8.76
CA SER A 237 6.52 3.07 -7.33
C SER A 237 5.13 3.18 -6.70
N ALA A 238 5.00 2.62 -5.51
CA ALA A 238 3.80 2.77 -4.68
C ALA A 238 3.93 3.93 -3.67
N GLY A 239 5.03 4.69 -3.73
CA GLY A 239 5.29 5.79 -2.79
C GLY A 239 5.82 5.34 -1.43
N VAL A 240 5.80 4.02 -1.16
CA VAL A 240 6.31 3.39 0.05
C VAL A 240 6.94 2.03 -0.29
N GLY A 241 7.83 1.54 0.56
CA GLY A 241 8.53 0.28 0.28
C GLY A 241 9.31 0.30 -1.02
N THR A 242 9.80 1.46 -1.42
CA THR A 242 10.55 1.70 -2.65
C THR A 242 12.00 1.99 -2.32
N CYS A 243 12.93 1.25 -2.93
CA CYS A 243 14.36 1.50 -2.79
C CYS A 243 14.98 1.91 -4.12
N PHE A 244 15.69 3.03 -4.10
CA PHE A 244 16.50 3.54 -5.20
C PHE A 244 17.96 3.19 -4.96
N SER A 245 18.68 2.68 -5.97
CA SER A 245 20.13 2.66 -5.91
C SER A 245 20.68 4.09 -5.91
N ARG A 246 21.86 4.28 -5.35
CA ARG A 246 22.55 5.59 -5.41
C ARG A 246 22.61 6.13 -6.84
N ARG A 247 22.93 5.27 -7.81
CA ARG A 247 22.97 5.63 -9.23
C ARG A 247 21.63 6.14 -9.73
N ALA A 248 20.54 5.45 -9.42
CA ALA A 248 19.20 5.82 -9.87
C ALA A 248 18.78 7.20 -9.33
N LEU A 249 18.96 7.45 -8.03
CA LEU A 249 18.54 8.72 -7.42
C LEU A 249 19.38 9.90 -7.90
N HIS A 250 20.71 9.72 -8.08
CA HIS A 250 21.57 10.75 -8.65
C HIS A 250 21.22 11.09 -10.10
N GLU A 251 20.90 10.09 -10.94
CA GLU A 251 20.49 10.34 -12.33
C GLU A 251 19.13 11.03 -12.40
N LEU A 252 18.17 10.64 -11.56
CA LEU A 252 16.89 11.36 -11.45
C LEU A 252 17.11 12.83 -11.05
N ALA A 253 17.95 13.07 -10.04
CA ALA A 253 18.26 14.43 -9.59
C ALA A 253 18.95 15.25 -10.71
N ARG A 254 19.92 14.66 -11.41
CA ARG A 254 20.67 15.32 -12.51
C ARG A 254 19.76 15.75 -13.66
N THR A 255 18.70 14.99 -13.95
CA THR A 255 17.77 15.26 -15.07
C THR A 255 16.65 16.24 -14.72
N MET A 256 16.52 16.64 -13.46
CA MET A 256 15.41 17.43 -12.94
C MET A 256 15.90 18.56 -12.00
N ASP A 257 17.00 19.24 -12.34
CA ASP A 257 17.54 20.37 -11.57
C ASP A 257 17.69 20.09 -10.06
N ASN A 258 18.18 18.89 -9.72
CA ASN A 258 18.28 18.35 -8.35
C ASN A 258 16.94 18.13 -7.62
N GLN A 259 15.83 18.05 -8.33
CA GLN A 259 14.51 17.77 -7.79
C GLN A 259 13.95 16.46 -8.38
N PRO A 260 14.40 15.29 -7.93
CA PRO A 260 14.03 14.00 -8.53
C PRO A 260 12.53 13.72 -8.51
N PHE A 261 11.80 14.27 -7.54
CA PHE A 261 10.35 14.12 -7.41
C PHE A 261 9.62 15.32 -8.02
N ASN A 262 8.64 15.06 -8.89
CA ASN A 262 7.89 16.08 -9.60
C ASN A 262 6.85 16.73 -8.68
N VAL A 263 7.04 18.00 -8.35
CA VAL A 263 6.15 18.79 -7.47
C VAL A 263 4.78 19.10 -8.08
N ASP A 264 4.64 19.00 -9.40
CA ASP A 264 3.38 19.22 -10.11
C ASP A 264 2.52 17.96 -10.23
N SER A 265 3.01 16.82 -9.75
CA SER A 265 2.28 15.54 -9.73
C SER A 265 1.63 15.29 -8.38
N LEU A 266 0.39 14.79 -8.38
CA LEU A 266 -0.26 14.28 -7.17
C LEU A 266 0.14 12.83 -6.83
N THR A 267 0.84 12.17 -7.75
CA THR A 267 1.43 10.84 -7.62
C THR A 267 2.86 10.90 -8.18
N GLU A 268 3.70 11.65 -7.49
CA GLU A 268 5.11 11.89 -7.83
C GLU A 268 5.93 10.60 -7.90
N ASP A 269 5.46 9.58 -7.21
CA ASP A 269 6.02 8.25 -7.13
C ASP A 269 5.75 7.42 -8.39
N TYR A 270 4.53 7.47 -8.93
CA TYR A 270 4.12 6.63 -10.05
C TYR A 270 4.96 6.86 -11.33
N ASP A 271 5.29 8.11 -11.65
CA ASP A 271 6.03 8.44 -12.88
C ASP A 271 7.51 8.04 -12.82
N ILE A 272 8.08 7.93 -11.61
CA ILE A 272 9.49 7.60 -11.38
C ILE A 272 9.87 6.27 -12.03
N GLY A 273 9.03 5.23 -11.85
CA GLY A 273 9.25 3.93 -12.49
C GLY A 273 9.39 4.04 -14.01
N THR A 274 8.54 4.84 -14.64
CA THR A 274 8.60 5.08 -16.10
C THR A 274 9.86 5.86 -16.49
N ARG A 275 10.23 6.92 -15.74
CA ARG A 275 11.44 7.71 -16.01
C ARG A 275 12.70 6.87 -15.89
N LEU A 276 12.83 6.09 -14.83
CA LEU A 276 13.96 5.17 -14.63
C LEU A 276 14.05 4.09 -15.73
N SER A 277 12.89 3.57 -16.18
CA SER A 277 12.84 2.63 -17.30
C SER A 277 13.38 3.27 -18.60
N ARG A 278 13.03 4.53 -18.87
CA ARG A 278 13.56 5.28 -20.04
C ARG A 278 15.05 5.55 -19.96
N MET A 279 15.60 5.67 -18.75
CA MET A 279 17.03 5.81 -18.50
C MET A 279 17.77 4.46 -18.56
N GLY A 280 17.10 3.36 -18.85
CA GLY A 280 17.70 2.02 -18.91
C GLY A 280 18.07 1.43 -17.55
N MET A 281 17.50 1.96 -16.46
CA MET A 281 17.74 1.46 -15.11
C MET A 281 16.98 0.14 -14.88
N LYS A 282 17.65 -0.80 -14.21
CA LYS A 282 17.09 -2.13 -13.93
C LYS A 282 16.13 -2.06 -12.76
N GLN A 283 14.92 -2.57 -12.98
CA GLN A 283 13.83 -2.55 -11.99
C GLN A 283 13.40 -3.96 -11.62
N ILE A 284 12.91 -4.12 -10.39
CA ILE A 284 12.33 -5.37 -9.92
C ILE A 284 11.17 -5.10 -8.96
N PHE A 285 10.12 -5.90 -9.09
CA PHE A 285 9.11 -6.07 -8.05
C PHE A 285 9.56 -7.20 -7.13
N GLY A 286 10.08 -6.82 -5.95
CA GLY A 286 10.71 -7.74 -5.01
C GLY A 286 9.66 -8.59 -4.28
N LYS A 287 9.58 -9.89 -4.59
CA LYS A 287 8.69 -10.83 -3.90
C LYS A 287 9.50 -11.91 -3.20
N PHE A 288 9.51 -11.85 -1.88
CA PHE A 288 10.16 -12.81 -1.00
C PHE A 288 9.21 -13.13 0.16
N ASP A 289 8.76 -14.39 0.27
CA ASP A 289 7.78 -14.78 1.27
C ASP A 289 8.47 -14.97 2.63
N VAL A 290 7.90 -14.38 3.68
CA VAL A 290 8.36 -14.41 5.07
C VAL A 290 7.22 -14.73 6.01
N ASP A 291 7.54 -15.16 7.23
CA ASP A 291 6.56 -15.46 8.26
C ASP A 291 6.21 -14.20 9.06
N TYR A 292 4.94 -13.84 9.05
CA TYR A 292 4.38 -12.78 9.91
C TYR A 292 3.63 -13.40 11.07
N VAL A 293 3.89 -12.91 12.26
CA VAL A 293 3.06 -13.23 13.43
C VAL A 293 1.82 -12.34 13.39
N THR A 294 0.65 -12.94 13.42
CA THR A 294 -0.64 -12.25 13.41
C THR A 294 -1.52 -12.74 14.55
N ARG A 295 -2.35 -11.84 15.05
CA ARG A 295 -3.38 -12.14 16.06
C ARG A 295 -4.73 -12.06 15.37
N ARG A 296 -5.47 -13.18 15.38
CA ARG A 296 -6.75 -13.30 14.68
C ARG A 296 -7.83 -13.85 15.57
N VAL A 297 -9.04 -13.35 15.38
CA VAL A 297 -10.27 -13.91 15.93
C VAL A 297 -11.06 -14.51 14.77
N SER A 298 -11.04 -15.84 14.64
CA SER A 298 -11.75 -16.59 13.60
C SER A 298 -13.27 -16.53 13.76
N TRP A 299 -13.99 -17.13 12.80
CA TRP A 299 -15.45 -17.22 12.78
C TRP A 299 -16.14 -15.87 12.86
N PHE A 300 -15.72 -14.96 11.96
CA PHE A 300 -16.26 -13.59 11.87
C PHE A 300 -16.25 -12.86 13.22
N GLY A 301 -15.16 -12.99 13.97
CA GLY A 301 -14.99 -12.34 15.27
C GLY A 301 -15.67 -13.02 16.46
N MET A 302 -16.32 -14.17 16.26
CA MET A 302 -17.00 -14.94 17.33
C MET A 302 -16.13 -16.06 17.92
N GLY A 303 -15.00 -16.36 17.30
CA GLY A 303 -14.07 -17.40 17.75
C GLY A 303 -13.16 -16.94 18.90
N ARG A 304 -12.27 -17.85 19.31
CA ARG A 304 -11.20 -17.51 20.25
C ARG A 304 -10.08 -16.79 19.52
N GLU A 305 -9.47 -15.85 20.20
CA GLU A 305 -8.26 -15.19 19.73
C GLU A 305 -7.11 -16.20 19.64
N GLN A 306 -6.42 -16.21 18.50
CA GLN A 306 -5.29 -17.08 18.24
C GLN A 306 -4.13 -16.25 17.69
N VAL A 307 -2.95 -16.45 18.26
CA VAL A 307 -1.69 -15.93 17.70
C VAL A 307 -1.12 -17.02 16.80
N GLY A 308 -0.93 -16.70 15.54
CA GLY A 308 -0.43 -17.64 14.54
C GLY A 308 0.60 -17.02 13.63
N SER A 309 1.33 -17.86 12.88
CA SER A 309 2.21 -17.42 11.80
C SER A 309 1.51 -17.59 10.46
N ILE A 310 1.60 -16.58 9.62
CA ILE A 310 1.14 -16.61 8.24
C ILE A 310 2.27 -16.26 7.30
N GLN A 311 2.38 -16.98 6.20
CA GLN A 311 3.38 -16.72 5.18
C GLN A 311 2.83 -15.71 4.18
N MET A 312 3.48 -14.54 4.10
CA MET A 312 3.12 -13.45 3.20
C MET A 312 4.38 -12.87 2.54
N PRO A 313 4.25 -12.20 1.39
CA PRO A 313 5.38 -11.48 0.82
C PRO A 313 5.91 -10.41 1.77
N LEU A 314 7.25 -10.34 1.90
CA LEU A 314 7.92 -9.26 2.59
C LEU A 314 7.56 -7.93 1.93
N GLY A 315 7.05 -6.99 2.69
CA GLY A 315 6.59 -5.70 2.20
C GLY A 315 6.19 -4.76 3.32
N VAL A 316 5.76 -3.57 2.93
CA VAL A 316 5.23 -2.56 3.82
C VAL A 316 3.77 -2.85 4.13
N ARG A 317 3.37 -2.60 5.37
CA ARG A 317 1.99 -2.72 5.81
C ARG A 317 1.51 -1.42 6.41
N GLU A 318 0.29 -1.04 6.11
CA GLU A 318 -0.32 0.20 6.60
C GLU A 318 -1.82 0.06 6.80
N PHE A 319 -2.44 0.97 7.53
CA PHE A 319 -3.89 1.09 7.58
C PHE A 319 -4.40 1.99 6.47
N PHE A 320 -5.42 1.50 5.77
CA PHE A 320 -6.14 2.27 4.77
C PHE A 320 -7.44 2.84 5.35
N PRO A 321 -8.02 3.88 4.71
CA PRO A 321 -9.26 4.50 5.16
C PRO A 321 -10.39 3.51 5.40
N ASP A 322 -11.09 3.71 6.50
CA ASP A 322 -12.21 2.88 6.97
C ASP A 322 -13.59 3.48 6.66
N THR A 323 -13.66 4.78 6.32
CA THR A 323 -14.90 5.45 5.94
C THR A 323 -15.02 5.60 4.43
N PHE A 324 -16.24 5.52 3.91
CA PHE A 324 -16.52 5.68 2.49
C PHE A 324 -16.00 7.02 1.93
N ARG A 325 -16.17 8.10 2.74
CA ARG A 325 -15.76 9.45 2.34
C ARG A 325 -14.26 9.59 2.21
N THR A 326 -13.48 9.11 3.16
CA THR A 326 -12.01 9.17 3.12
C THR A 326 -11.46 8.24 2.03
N ALA A 327 -12.08 7.07 1.84
CA ALA A 327 -11.70 6.11 0.82
C ALA A 327 -11.84 6.67 -0.60
N TYR A 328 -13.02 7.20 -0.99
CA TYR A 328 -13.15 7.73 -2.36
C TYR A 328 -12.31 9.01 -2.57
N ARG A 329 -12.02 9.80 -1.54
CA ARG A 329 -11.13 10.97 -1.65
C ARG A 329 -9.69 10.55 -1.91
N GLN A 330 -9.17 9.57 -1.17
CA GLN A 330 -7.83 9.04 -1.38
C GLN A 330 -7.70 8.41 -2.77
N LYS A 331 -8.64 7.52 -3.14
CA LYS A 331 -8.64 6.90 -4.48
C LYS A 331 -8.84 7.91 -5.61
N ALA A 332 -9.58 9.00 -5.39
CA ALA A 332 -9.70 10.08 -6.38
C ALA A 332 -8.36 10.76 -6.65
N ARG A 333 -7.51 10.94 -5.63
CA ARG A 333 -6.16 11.48 -5.78
C ARG A 333 -5.31 10.53 -6.64
N TRP A 334 -5.33 9.23 -6.36
CA TRP A 334 -4.62 8.23 -7.17
C TRP A 334 -5.15 8.17 -8.62
N THR A 335 -6.45 8.15 -8.79
CA THR A 335 -7.08 8.14 -10.13
C THR A 335 -6.75 9.40 -10.92
N LEU A 336 -6.71 10.56 -10.27
CA LEU A 336 -6.34 11.83 -10.89
C LEU A 336 -4.85 11.83 -11.29
N GLY A 337 -3.97 11.45 -10.38
CA GLY A 337 -2.52 11.45 -10.62
C GLY A 337 -2.11 10.42 -11.67
N ILE A 338 -2.47 9.15 -11.47
CA ILE A 338 -2.09 8.04 -12.36
C ILE A 338 -2.82 8.13 -13.71
N GLY A 339 -4.12 8.34 -13.67
CA GLY A 339 -4.97 8.29 -14.86
C GLY A 339 -4.91 9.54 -15.71
N LEU A 340 -5.20 10.71 -15.12
CA LEU A 340 -5.38 11.96 -15.86
C LEU A 340 -4.08 12.77 -15.98
N GLN A 341 -3.39 13.07 -14.87
CA GLN A 341 -2.08 13.75 -14.93
C GLN A 341 -1.03 12.84 -15.58
N GLY A 342 -1.02 11.55 -15.27
CA GLY A 342 -0.12 10.59 -15.91
C GLY A 342 -0.34 10.48 -17.42
N TRP A 343 -1.55 10.78 -17.93
CA TRP A 343 -1.78 10.87 -19.37
C TRP A 343 -0.97 12.02 -20.00
N GLU A 344 -0.90 13.16 -19.34
CA GLU A 344 -0.16 14.33 -19.81
C GLU A 344 1.35 14.21 -19.58
N GLN A 345 1.76 13.76 -18.39
CA GLN A 345 3.16 13.73 -17.96
C GLN A 345 3.94 12.53 -18.51
N VAL A 346 3.34 11.34 -18.40
CA VAL A 346 3.94 10.07 -18.87
C VAL A 346 3.62 9.80 -20.35
N GLY A 347 2.43 10.20 -20.81
CA GLY A 347 1.97 9.97 -22.19
C GLY A 347 1.76 8.50 -22.50
N TRP A 348 2.08 8.10 -23.76
CA TRP A 348 1.93 6.75 -24.32
C TRP A 348 3.25 6.24 -24.90
N SER A 349 4.38 6.59 -24.31
CA SER A 349 5.70 6.17 -24.82
C SER A 349 6.13 4.83 -24.26
N GLY A 350 7.02 4.14 -24.97
CA GLY A 350 7.59 2.86 -24.58
C GLY A 350 7.17 1.71 -25.52
N SER A 351 7.46 0.48 -25.10
CA SER A 351 7.11 -0.74 -25.81
C SER A 351 5.59 -0.95 -25.91
N LEU A 352 5.14 -1.85 -26.76
CA LEU A 352 3.71 -2.23 -26.84
C LEU A 352 3.19 -2.73 -25.49
N ALA A 353 4.00 -3.51 -24.76
CA ALA A 353 3.66 -3.96 -23.41
C ALA A 353 3.50 -2.78 -22.44
N THR A 354 4.41 -1.79 -22.49
CA THR A 354 4.28 -0.58 -21.67
C THR A 354 3.01 0.20 -22.00
N LYS A 355 2.71 0.42 -23.29
CA LYS A 355 1.50 1.12 -23.72
C LYS A 355 0.22 0.41 -23.28
N TYR A 356 0.21 -0.92 -23.39
CA TYR A 356 -0.90 -1.75 -22.91
C TYR A 356 -1.10 -1.60 -21.39
N LEU A 357 -0.04 -1.64 -20.60
CA LEU A 357 -0.13 -1.47 -19.16
C LEU A 357 -0.56 -0.04 -18.77
N LEU A 358 -0.10 0.99 -19.48
CA LEU A 358 -0.60 2.36 -19.31
C LEU A 358 -2.09 2.49 -19.66
N PHE A 359 -2.59 1.76 -20.67
CA PHE A 359 -4.01 1.68 -20.94
C PHE A 359 -4.77 1.06 -19.76
N ARG A 360 -4.26 -0.04 -19.19
CA ARG A 360 -4.87 -0.67 -18.02
C ARG A 360 -4.96 0.28 -16.81
N ASP A 361 -3.94 1.07 -16.55
CA ASP A 361 -3.95 2.05 -15.47
C ASP A 361 -5.04 3.13 -15.64
N ARG A 362 -5.42 3.41 -16.90
CA ARG A 362 -6.37 4.47 -17.26
C ARG A 362 -7.77 3.97 -17.53
N LYS A 363 -7.95 2.67 -17.86
CA LYS A 363 -9.27 2.12 -18.19
C LYS A 363 -10.31 2.35 -17.09
N GLY A 364 -9.88 2.36 -15.82
CA GLY A 364 -10.73 2.61 -14.65
C GLY A 364 -11.45 3.96 -14.68
N LEU A 365 -10.90 4.97 -15.38
CA LEU A 365 -11.54 6.28 -15.57
C LEU A 365 -12.92 6.19 -16.26
N VAL A 366 -13.17 5.13 -17.03
CA VAL A 366 -14.43 4.89 -17.74
C VAL A 366 -15.14 3.66 -17.21
N THR A 367 -14.42 2.54 -17.00
CA THR A 367 -15.04 1.26 -16.63
C THR A 367 -15.68 1.30 -15.24
N SER A 368 -15.26 2.20 -14.35
CA SER A 368 -15.92 2.40 -13.07
C SER A 368 -17.37 2.89 -13.21
N PHE A 369 -17.65 3.78 -14.16
CA PHE A 369 -19.03 4.22 -14.47
C PHE A 369 -19.83 3.12 -15.17
N VAL A 370 -19.19 2.37 -16.06
CA VAL A 370 -19.83 1.24 -16.75
C VAL A 370 -20.25 0.16 -15.75
N ALA A 371 -19.44 -0.11 -14.73
CA ALA A 371 -19.81 -1.03 -13.65
C ALA A 371 -21.04 -0.54 -12.86
N MET A 372 -21.11 0.76 -12.53
CA MET A 372 -22.31 1.33 -11.88
C MET A 372 -23.55 1.23 -12.77
N LEU A 373 -23.39 1.52 -14.05
CA LEU A 373 -24.49 1.39 -15.01
C LEU A 373 -24.95 -0.07 -15.11
N GLY A 374 -24.03 -1.03 -15.06
CA GLY A 374 -24.33 -2.46 -14.99
C GLY A 374 -25.18 -2.82 -13.76
N TYR A 375 -24.90 -2.25 -12.58
CA TYR A 375 -25.73 -2.46 -11.39
C TYR A 375 -27.13 -1.84 -11.55
N VAL A 376 -27.24 -0.65 -12.13
CA VAL A 376 -28.54 -0.01 -12.42
C VAL A 376 -29.34 -0.88 -13.37
N LEU A 377 -28.73 -1.40 -14.44
CA LEU A 377 -29.38 -2.31 -15.38
C LEU A 377 -29.86 -3.60 -14.69
N MET A 378 -28.98 -4.22 -13.90
CA MET A 378 -29.33 -5.42 -13.15
C MET A 378 -30.52 -5.19 -12.21
N LEU A 379 -30.54 -4.05 -11.49
CA LEU A 379 -31.67 -3.69 -10.64
C LEU A 379 -32.95 -3.49 -11.44
N ASN A 380 -32.88 -2.83 -12.59
CA ASN A 380 -34.05 -2.67 -13.48
C ASN A 380 -34.61 -4.03 -13.94
N PHE A 381 -33.75 -4.95 -14.42
CA PHE A 381 -34.21 -6.27 -14.81
C PHE A 381 -34.78 -7.07 -13.63
N LEU A 382 -34.20 -6.96 -12.45
CA LEU A 382 -34.75 -7.57 -11.25
C LEU A 382 -36.15 -7.04 -10.93
N LEU A 383 -36.38 -5.72 -11.04
CA LEU A 383 -37.69 -5.11 -10.84
C LEU A 383 -38.68 -5.58 -11.90
N PHE A 384 -38.28 -5.72 -13.16
CA PHE A 384 -39.13 -6.30 -14.21
C PHE A 384 -39.51 -7.75 -13.89
N ILE A 385 -38.55 -8.58 -13.49
CA ILE A 385 -38.80 -9.98 -13.12
C ILE A 385 -39.78 -10.07 -11.93
N VAL A 386 -39.57 -9.24 -10.89
CA VAL A 386 -40.48 -9.20 -9.73
C VAL A 386 -41.87 -8.72 -10.12
N ALA A 387 -41.97 -7.68 -10.94
CA ALA A 387 -43.25 -7.15 -11.40
C ALA A 387 -44.02 -8.17 -12.26
N ASP A 388 -43.35 -8.93 -13.11
CA ASP A 388 -43.92 -10.02 -13.87
C ASP A 388 -44.43 -11.15 -12.97
N ALA A 389 -43.60 -11.61 -12.03
CA ALA A 389 -43.95 -12.65 -11.06
C ALA A 389 -45.13 -12.25 -10.15
N MET A 390 -45.28 -10.94 -9.85
CA MET A 390 -46.40 -10.40 -9.05
C MET A 390 -47.64 -10.12 -9.88
N GLY A 391 -47.60 -10.30 -11.23
CA GLY A 391 -48.73 -10.01 -12.12
C GLY A 391 -49.06 -8.51 -12.23
N TRP A 392 -48.09 -7.62 -12.00
CA TRP A 392 -48.31 -6.16 -12.09
C TRP A 392 -48.35 -5.65 -13.54
N TRP A 393 -47.86 -6.48 -14.51
CA TRP A 393 -47.86 -6.12 -15.91
C TRP A 393 -49.07 -6.71 -16.66
N THR A 394 -49.67 -5.88 -17.48
CA THR A 394 -50.73 -6.28 -18.39
C THR A 394 -50.25 -6.45 -19.82
N VAL A 395 -49.01 -6.06 -20.10
CA VAL A 395 -48.40 -6.10 -21.44
C VAL A 395 -47.17 -7.01 -21.38
N TYR A 396 -47.06 -7.94 -22.31
CA TYR A 396 -45.91 -8.81 -22.48
C TYR A 396 -44.76 -8.04 -23.12
N TYR A 397 -43.62 -8.00 -22.47
CA TYR A 397 -42.36 -7.52 -23.05
C TYR A 397 -41.50 -8.72 -23.44
N PRO A 398 -41.00 -8.81 -24.72
CA PRO A 398 -40.14 -9.91 -25.11
C PRO A 398 -38.86 -9.89 -24.29
N SER A 399 -38.39 -11.07 -23.86
CA SER A 399 -37.17 -11.15 -23.06
C SER A 399 -35.95 -10.66 -23.84
N VAL A 400 -35.21 -9.70 -23.32
CA VAL A 400 -33.91 -9.26 -23.81
C VAL A 400 -32.92 -10.43 -23.87
N PHE A 401 -33.15 -11.44 -23.05
CA PHE A 401 -32.33 -12.64 -22.92
C PHE A 401 -32.95 -13.85 -23.60
N SER A 402 -33.47 -13.67 -24.82
CA SER A 402 -34.07 -14.77 -25.57
C SER A 402 -33.05 -15.89 -25.83
N PRO A 403 -33.43 -17.17 -25.67
CA PRO A 403 -32.54 -18.29 -25.94
C PRO A 403 -32.02 -18.26 -27.38
N GLY A 404 -30.71 -18.45 -27.57
CA GLY A 404 -30.06 -18.40 -28.90
C GLY A 404 -29.74 -17.00 -29.42
N GLY A 405 -30.13 -15.93 -28.71
CA GLY A 405 -29.75 -14.56 -29.04
C GLY A 405 -28.27 -14.28 -28.74
N TRP A 406 -27.64 -13.44 -29.56
CA TRP A 406 -26.23 -13.03 -29.36
C TRP A 406 -25.99 -12.36 -28.00
N LEU A 407 -26.97 -11.57 -27.52
CA LEU A 407 -26.87 -10.88 -26.24
C LEU A 407 -26.86 -11.87 -25.07
N MET A 408 -27.63 -12.95 -25.13
CA MET A 408 -27.59 -14.04 -24.16
C MET A 408 -26.19 -14.69 -24.09
N THR A 409 -25.54 -14.87 -25.25
CA THR A 409 -24.16 -15.39 -25.30
C THR A 409 -23.19 -14.43 -24.66
N VAL A 410 -23.28 -13.12 -24.93
CA VAL A 410 -22.43 -12.08 -24.30
C VAL A 410 -22.65 -12.05 -22.79
N MET A 411 -23.89 -12.15 -22.33
CA MET A 411 -24.21 -12.20 -20.89
C MET A 411 -23.65 -13.46 -20.22
N GLY A 412 -23.73 -14.60 -20.89
CA GLY A 412 -23.13 -15.85 -20.42
C GLY A 412 -21.60 -15.74 -20.27
N LEU A 413 -20.94 -15.14 -21.25
CA LEU A 413 -19.49 -14.86 -21.19
C LEU A 413 -19.14 -13.89 -20.05
N ASN A 414 -19.94 -12.83 -19.85
CA ASN A 414 -19.75 -11.90 -18.74
C ASN A 414 -19.96 -12.57 -17.38
N ALA A 415 -20.98 -13.42 -17.25
CA ALA A 415 -21.22 -14.18 -16.02
C ALA A 415 -20.05 -15.14 -15.70
N PHE A 416 -19.52 -15.81 -16.72
CA PHE A 416 -18.34 -16.66 -16.58
C PHE A 416 -17.09 -15.84 -16.16
N ALA A 417 -16.85 -14.70 -16.82
CA ALA A 417 -15.74 -13.81 -16.48
C ALA A 417 -15.88 -13.25 -15.05
N LEU A 418 -17.10 -12.90 -14.63
CA LEU A 418 -17.37 -12.47 -13.25
C LEU A 418 -17.05 -13.58 -12.24
N LEU A 419 -17.47 -14.82 -12.54
CA LEU A 419 -17.16 -15.97 -11.68
C LEU A 419 -15.65 -16.17 -11.54
N LEU A 420 -14.90 -16.11 -12.64
CA LEU A 420 -13.43 -16.20 -12.60
C LEU A 420 -12.83 -15.07 -11.75
N ARG A 421 -13.31 -13.84 -11.92
CA ARG A 421 -12.84 -12.70 -11.13
C ARG A 421 -13.12 -12.85 -9.63
N VAL A 422 -14.31 -13.34 -9.27
CA VAL A 422 -14.67 -13.64 -7.87
C VAL A 422 -13.73 -14.69 -7.29
N VAL A 423 -13.50 -15.78 -8.02
CA VAL A 423 -12.60 -16.87 -7.59
C VAL A 423 -11.16 -16.36 -7.43
N GLN A 424 -10.66 -15.59 -8.38
CA GLN A 424 -9.31 -15.00 -8.31
C GLN A 424 -9.17 -14.07 -7.09
N ARG A 425 -10.11 -13.14 -6.90
CA ARG A 425 -10.12 -12.24 -5.75
C ARG A 425 -10.14 -13.02 -4.43
N ALA A 426 -11.08 -13.96 -4.30
CA ALA A 426 -11.19 -14.80 -3.10
C ALA A 426 -9.91 -15.61 -2.85
N TYR A 427 -9.26 -16.12 -3.89
CA TYR A 427 -7.99 -16.86 -3.77
C TYR A 427 -6.87 -15.98 -3.19
N PHE A 428 -6.62 -14.78 -3.76
CA PHE A 428 -5.54 -13.91 -3.29
C PHE A 428 -5.82 -13.36 -1.89
N VAL A 429 -7.07 -13.01 -1.60
CA VAL A 429 -7.47 -12.55 -0.26
C VAL A 429 -7.34 -13.65 0.77
N THR A 430 -7.79 -14.88 0.45
CA THR A 430 -7.65 -16.03 1.34
C THR A 430 -6.20 -16.37 1.63
N SER A 431 -5.32 -16.24 0.64
CA SER A 431 -3.89 -16.53 0.80
C SER A 431 -3.17 -15.58 1.77
N MET A 432 -3.69 -14.36 1.95
CA MET A 432 -3.13 -13.34 2.84
C MET A 432 -3.87 -13.22 4.17
N TYR A 433 -5.21 -13.23 4.12
CA TYR A 433 -6.05 -12.86 5.26
C TYR A 433 -6.97 -13.99 5.76
N GLY A 434 -6.91 -15.18 5.14
CA GLY A 434 -7.73 -16.31 5.51
C GLY A 434 -9.07 -16.38 4.77
N TRP A 435 -9.74 -17.53 4.90
CA TRP A 435 -10.93 -17.88 4.13
C TRP A 435 -12.14 -16.95 4.40
N GLU A 436 -12.25 -16.42 5.61
CA GLU A 436 -13.34 -15.51 6.02
C GLU A 436 -13.29 -14.22 5.21
N HIS A 437 -12.10 -13.60 5.14
CA HIS A 437 -11.89 -12.42 4.30
C HIS A 437 -12.01 -12.74 2.82
N GLY A 438 -11.64 -13.95 2.40
CA GLY A 438 -11.87 -14.44 1.04
C GLY A 438 -13.35 -14.46 0.67
N LEU A 439 -14.23 -14.95 1.55
CA LEU A 439 -15.69 -14.92 1.36
C LEU A 439 -16.25 -13.50 1.39
N LEU A 440 -15.79 -12.68 2.34
CA LEU A 440 -16.20 -11.28 2.46
C LEU A 440 -15.75 -10.41 1.28
N SER A 441 -14.72 -10.80 0.56
CA SER A 441 -14.28 -10.08 -0.64
C SER A 441 -15.37 -10.02 -1.72
N ILE A 442 -16.32 -10.97 -1.73
CA ILE A 442 -17.41 -11.02 -2.72
C ILE A 442 -18.37 -9.82 -2.55
N PRO A 443 -19.05 -9.62 -1.41
CA PRO A 443 -19.88 -8.44 -1.22
C PRO A 443 -19.08 -7.14 -1.22
N ARG A 444 -17.83 -7.14 -0.74
CA ARG A 444 -16.94 -5.97 -0.74
C ARG A 444 -16.60 -5.48 -2.16
N MET A 445 -16.62 -6.35 -3.17
CA MET A 445 -16.45 -5.94 -4.57
C MET A 445 -17.48 -4.90 -5.01
N VAL A 446 -18.73 -5.02 -4.56
CA VAL A 446 -19.79 -4.04 -4.88
C VAL A 446 -19.46 -2.68 -4.23
N VAL A 447 -19.09 -2.69 -2.95
CA VAL A 447 -18.69 -1.48 -2.22
C VAL A 447 -17.45 -0.83 -2.85
N GLY A 448 -16.44 -1.63 -3.19
CA GLY A 448 -15.23 -1.17 -3.90
C GLY A 448 -15.56 -0.51 -5.24
N ASN A 449 -16.45 -1.08 -6.03
CA ASN A 449 -16.89 -0.49 -7.30
C ASN A 449 -17.62 0.85 -7.09
N CYS A 450 -18.44 0.99 -6.05
CA CYS A 450 -19.07 2.26 -5.68
C CYS A 450 -18.02 3.31 -5.29
N ILE A 451 -17.03 2.94 -4.47
CA ILE A 451 -15.92 3.81 -4.08
C ILE A 451 -15.13 4.24 -5.33
N ASN A 452 -14.80 3.32 -6.23
CA ASN A 452 -14.01 3.58 -7.45
C ASN A 452 -14.77 4.50 -8.42
N ALA A 453 -16.09 4.33 -8.57
CA ALA A 453 -16.92 5.21 -9.40
C ALA A 453 -16.98 6.64 -8.82
N MET A 454 -17.18 6.78 -7.52
CA MET A 454 -17.16 8.09 -6.85
C MET A 454 -15.76 8.75 -6.91
N ALA A 455 -14.70 7.95 -6.81
CA ALA A 455 -13.33 8.40 -6.97
C ALA A 455 -13.07 8.92 -8.40
N ALA A 456 -13.49 8.16 -9.42
CA ALA A 456 -13.38 8.56 -10.81
C ALA A 456 -14.19 9.84 -11.10
N ALA A 457 -15.42 9.96 -10.61
CA ALA A 457 -16.25 11.16 -10.75
C ALA A 457 -15.59 12.40 -10.13
N ARG A 458 -15.01 12.24 -8.91
CA ARG A 458 -14.27 13.32 -8.24
C ARG A 458 -13.01 13.68 -9.02
N ALA A 459 -12.24 12.70 -9.50
CA ALA A 459 -11.03 12.92 -10.28
C ALA A 459 -11.32 13.70 -11.56
N TRP A 460 -12.33 13.30 -12.32
CA TRP A 460 -12.76 14.03 -13.52
C TRP A 460 -13.20 15.46 -13.18
N ARG A 461 -14.01 15.64 -12.14
CA ARG A 461 -14.44 16.98 -11.71
C ARG A 461 -13.25 17.90 -11.39
N LEU A 462 -12.28 17.40 -10.60
CA LEU A 462 -11.08 18.17 -10.22
C LEU A 462 -10.21 18.48 -11.44
N PHE A 463 -10.02 17.52 -12.33
CA PHE A 463 -9.24 17.70 -13.55
C PHE A 463 -9.86 18.75 -14.49
N LEU A 464 -11.16 18.63 -14.76
CA LEU A 464 -11.89 19.57 -15.60
C LEU A 464 -11.95 20.97 -14.98
N SER A 465 -12.15 21.06 -13.66
CA SER A 465 -12.10 22.34 -12.95
C SER A 465 -10.74 23.01 -13.05
N ASN A 466 -9.66 22.24 -12.93
CA ASN A 466 -8.31 22.74 -13.14
C ASN A 466 -8.10 23.24 -14.57
N LYS A 467 -8.50 22.46 -15.58
CA LYS A 467 -8.31 22.80 -17.00
C LYS A 467 -9.17 23.97 -17.48
N LEU A 468 -10.43 24.06 -17.02
CA LEU A 468 -11.38 25.06 -17.49
C LEU A 468 -11.31 26.38 -16.69
N PHE A 469 -11.01 26.28 -15.39
CA PHE A 469 -11.09 27.42 -14.47
C PHE A 469 -9.74 27.74 -13.77
N GLY A 470 -8.67 27.01 -14.08
CA GLY A 470 -7.36 27.22 -13.47
C GLY A 470 -7.31 26.96 -11.96
N THR A 471 -8.24 26.18 -11.40
CA THR A 471 -8.26 25.85 -9.98
C THR A 471 -7.02 25.05 -9.61
N ARG A 472 -6.33 25.43 -8.54
CA ARG A 472 -5.15 24.70 -8.08
C ARG A 472 -5.54 23.32 -7.55
N LEU A 473 -4.80 22.30 -7.94
CA LEU A 473 -4.88 20.98 -7.36
C LEU A 473 -4.08 20.97 -6.05
N VAL A 474 -4.77 20.85 -4.94
CA VAL A 474 -4.16 20.86 -3.60
C VAL A 474 -4.05 19.42 -3.10
N TRP A 475 -2.97 19.14 -2.41
CA TRP A 475 -2.78 17.88 -1.71
C TRP A 475 -3.84 17.73 -0.61
N ASP A 476 -4.79 16.82 -0.85
CA ASP A 476 -5.86 16.48 0.10
C ASP A 476 -5.31 15.44 1.08
N LYS A 477 -4.73 15.94 2.20
CA LYS A 477 -4.13 15.07 3.22
C LYS A 477 -5.18 14.14 3.82
N THR A 478 -4.87 12.87 3.87
CA THR A 478 -5.62 11.85 4.62
C THR A 478 -5.09 11.83 6.06
N MET A 479 -5.96 11.73 7.05
CA MET A 479 -5.54 11.43 8.43
C MET A 479 -5.09 9.98 8.47
N HIS A 480 -3.97 9.72 9.12
CA HIS A 480 -3.37 8.40 9.23
C HIS A 480 -3.45 7.90 10.66
N ASP A 481 -3.62 6.59 10.82
CA ASP A 481 -3.58 5.89 12.09
C ASP A 481 -2.39 4.94 12.11
N PHE A 482 -1.65 4.93 13.20
CA PHE A 482 -0.60 3.94 13.41
C PHE A 482 -1.14 2.80 14.30
N PRO A 483 -0.86 1.52 13.97
CA PRO A 483 -1.36 0.40 14.74
C PRO A 483 -0.80 0.41 16.17
N SER A 484 -1.61 -0.02 17.13
CA SER A 484 -1.19 -0.20 18.51
C SER A 484 -0.16 -1.33 18.65
N ALA A 485 0.60 -1.33 19.73
CA ALA A 485 1.61 -2.36 20.03
C ALA A 485 0.99 -3.77 20.05
N ASP A 486 -0.25 -3.92 20.54
CA ASP A 486 -0.98 -5.19 20.56
C ASP A 486 -1.31 -5.70 19.15
N GLN A 487 -1.68 -4.81 18.24
CA GLN A 487 -1.96 -5.16 16.84
C GLN A 487 -0.69 -5.58 16.09
N LEU A 488 0.47 -5.04 16.48
CA LEU A 488 1.77 -5.37 15.89
C LEU A 488 2.39 -6.66 16.46
N VAL A 489 1.82 -7.22 17.53
CA VAL A 489 2.35 -8.41 18.23
C VAL A 489 3.84 -8.26 18.52
N GLN A 490 4.24 -7.12 19.06
CA GLN A 490 5.63 -6.82 19.34
C GLN A 490 6.16 -7.70 20.48
N LYS A 491 7.36 -8.27 20.29
CA LYS A 491 8.05 -9.01 21.31
C LYS A 491 8.66 -8.03 22.31
N ARG A 492 8.47 -8.29 23.63
CA ARG A 492 9.12 -7.54 24.71
C ARG A 492 10.63 -7.51 24.52
N ARG A 493 11.21 -6.32 24.56
CA ARG A 493 12.64 -6.10 24.42
C ARG A 493 13.32 -6.00 25.77
N ARG A 494 14.50 -6.60 25.88
CA ARG A 494 15.35 -6.44 27.04
C ARG A 494 16.06 -5.09 27.02
N LEU A 495 16.43 -4.55 28.18
CA LEU A 495 17.10 -3.25 28.29
C LEU A 495 18.33 -3.13 27.38
N GLY A 496 19.15 -4.18 27.29
CA GLY A 496 20.30 -4.20 26.38
C GLY A 496 19.92 -4.09 24.92
N GLU A 497 18.83 -4.73 24.49
CA GLU A 497 18.32 -4.66 23.12
C GLU A 497 17.78 -3.26 22.79
N VAL A 498 17.12 -2.62 23.75
CA VAL A 498 16.65 -1.23 23.63
C VAL A 498 17.85 -0.29 23.45
N LEU A 499 18.85 -0.36 24.33
CA LEU A 499 20.02 0.50 24.29
C LEU A 499 20.86 0.31 23.00
N LEU A 500 20.97 -0.92 22.49
CA LEU A 500 21.60 -1.18 21.20
C LEU A 500 20.82 -0.56 20.05
N SER A 501 19.49 -0.74 20.03
CA SER A 501 18.64 -0.17 18.97
C SER A 501 18.68 1.37 18.93
N TRP A 502 18.90 2.00 20.09
CA TRP A 502 19.10 3.45 20.19
C TRP A 502 20.52 3.89 19.82
N ARG A 503 21.43 2.94 19.59
CA ARG A 503 22.88 3.17 19.46
C ARG A 503 23.47 3.92 20.67
N ALA A 504 22.86 3.79 21.82
CA ALA A 504 23.33 4.38 23.06
C ALA A 504 24.58 3.65 23.56
N ILE A 505 24.66 2.35 23.32
CA ILE A 505 25.85 1.50 23.56
C ILE A 505 26.15 0.67 22.31
N ASP A 506 27.35 0.16 22.16
CA ASP A 506 27.73 -0.82 21.15
C ASP A 506 27.65 -2.27 21.67
N GLU A 507 27.78 -3.25 20.77
CA GLU A 507 27.72 -4.67 21.13
C GLU A 507 28.84 -5.08 22.10
N ALA A 508 30.05 -4.49 21.95
CA ALA A 508 31.19 -4.82 22.81
C ALA A 508 30.94 -4.35 24.23
N HIS A 509 30.34 -3.17 24.42
CA HIS A 509 29.94 -2.69 25.75
C HIS A 509 28.86 -3.55 26.38
N LEU A 510 27.84 -3.95 25.59
CA LEU A 510 26.77 -4.83 26.07
C LEU A 510 27.31 -6.19 26.49
N GLU A 511 28.15 -6.80 25.66
CA GLU A 511 28.72 -8.12 25.94
C GLU A 511 29.59 -8.11 27.23
N ARG A 512 30.45 -7.10 27.40
CA ARG A 512 31.24 -6.92 28.64
C ARG A 512 30.33 -6.70 29.85
N ALA A 513 29.28 -5.88 29.72
CA ALA A 513 28.33 -5.62 30.80
C ALA A 513 27.55 -6.89 31.20
N LEU A 514 27.14 -7.72 30.24
CA LEU A 514 26.49 -9.01 30.51
C LEU A 514 27.44 -10.00 31.18
N GLN A 515 28.72 -10.04 30.81
CA GLN A 515 29.72 -10.85 31.50
C GLN A 515 29.91 -10.41 32.93
N GLN A 516 30.01 -9.10 33.19
CA GLN A 516 30.08 -8.54 34.55
C GLN A 516 28.80 -8.81 35.36
N GLN A 517 27.62 -8.73 34.71
CA GLN A 517 26.33 -9.06 35.32
C GLN A 517 26.28 -10.52 35.77
N SER A 518 26.71 -11.44 34.92
CA SER A 518 26.71 -12.88 35.23
C SER A 518 27.66 -13.21 36.40
N ALA A 519 28.77 -12.47 36.56
CA ALA A 519 29.73 -12.65 37.62
C ALA A 519 29.34 -11.99 38.96
N SER A 520 28.65 -10.83 38.90
CA SER A 520 28.36 -10.00 40.08
C SER A 520 26.89 -10.02 40.52
N GLY A 521 25.96 -10.49 39.69
CA GLY A 521 24.52 -10.43 39.96
C GLY A 521 23.90 -9.03 39.94
N ARG A 522 24.65 -8.01 39.57
CA ARG A 522 24.23 -6.60 39.61
C ARG A 522 23.35 -6.26 38.40
N PRO A 523 22.43 -5.26 38.50
CA PRO A 523 21.63 -4.82 37.39
C PRO A 523 22.47 -4.31 36.22
N LEU A 524 22.09 -4.65 34.98
CA LEU A 524 22.79 -4.26 33.74
C LEU A 524 22.98 -2.73 33.64
N GLY A 525 21.93 -1.96 33.94
CA GLY A 525 21.98 -0.50 33.91
C GLY A 525 23.00 0.10 34.85
N SER A 526 23.15 -0.44 36.07
CA SER A 526 24.16 0.03 37.05
C SER A 526 25.58 -0.23 36.56
N ILE A 527 25.82 -1.38 35.93
CA ILE A 527 27.13 -1.74 35.35
C ILE A 527 27.50 -0.79 34.21
N LEU A 528 26.56 -0.48 33.34
CA LEU A 528 26.78 0.43 32.22
C LEU A 528 27.10 1.85 32.67
N LEU A 529 26.43 2.36 33.71
CA LEU A 529 26.69 3.66 34.31
C LEU A 529 28.10 3.75 34.96
N GLU A 530 28.43 2.76 35.78
CA GLU A 530 29.72 2.76 36.50
C GLU A 530 30.94 2.67 35.59
N ASN A 531 30.79 1.95 34.45
CA ASN A 531 31.85 1.89 33.45
C ASN A 531 31.88 3.15 32.55
N GLY A 532 30.96 4.10 32.71
CA GLY A 532 30.88 5.31 31.92
C GLY A 532 30.45 5.04 30.44
N TRP A 533 29.86 3.88 30.19
CA TRP A 533 29.38 3.49 28.83
C TRP A 533 28.00 4.03 28.50
N LEU A 534 27.27 4.49 29.54
CA LEU A 534 25.93 5.06 29.42
C LEU A 534 25.78 6.23 30.41
N ASP A 535 25.05 7.26 30.04
CA ASP A 535 24.68 8.34 30.97
C ASP A 535 23.35 8.03 31.70
N ALA A 536 23.14 8.67 32.84
CA ALA A 536 22.01 8.40 33.72
C ALA A 536 20.67 8.78 33.07
N GLY A 537 20.64 9.87 32.29
CA GLY A 537 19.42 10.32 31.60
C GLY A 537 18.96 9.33 30.55
N THR A 538 19.89 8.82 29.74
CA THR A 538 19.59 7.80 28.71
C THR A 538 19.13 6.49 29.34
N LEU A 539 19.70 6.10 30.49
CA LEU A 539 19.25 4.91 31.21
C LEU A 539 17.83 5.07 31.74
N GLU A 540 17.51 6.20 32.35
CA GLU A 540 16.19 6.49 32.92
C GLU A 540 15.12 6.49 31.79
N GLU A 541 15.44 7.10 30.67
CA GLU A 541 14.57 7.09 29.49
C GLU A 541 14.35 5.67 28.91
N ALA A 542 15.40 4.85 28.87
CA ALA A 542 15.30 3.47 28.40
C ALA A 542 14.47 2.58 29.34
N ILE A 543 14.57 2.79 30.64
CA ILE A 543 13.75 2.09 31.64
C ILE A 543 12.29 2.55 31.56
N SER A 544 12.04 3.86 31.40
CA SER A 544 10.69 4.40 31.23
C SER A 544 10.04 3.81 29.97
N PHE A 545 10.76 3.81 28.87
CA PHE A 545 10.32 3.20 27.62
C PHE A 545 9.96 1.70 27.77
N GLN A 546 10.79 0.95 28.48
CA GLN A 546 10.54 -0.47 28.75
C GLN A 546 9.29 -0.68 29.60
N ARG A 547 9.04 0.20 30.59
CA ARG A 547 7.82 0.18 31.40
C ARG A 547 6.57 0.54 30.62
N GLU A 548 6.66 1.48 29.69
CA GLU A 548 5.57 1.82 28.77
C GLU A 548 5.22 0.63 27.86
N GLU A 549 6.22 -0.07 27.29
CA GLU A 549 6.01 -1.31 26.55
C GLU A 549 5.35 -2.40 27.42
N ASP A 550 5.73 -2.52 28.69
CA ASP A 550 5.14 -3.49 29.63
C ASP A 550 3.69 -3.14 30.00
N ALA A 551 3.36 -1.86 30.16
CA ALA A 551 2.00 -1.41 30.49
C ALA A 551 1.03 -1.67 29.33
N HIS A 552 1.46 -1.40 28.10
CA HIS A 552 0.65 -1.68 26.88
C HIS A 552 0.48 -3.19 26.62
N ALA A 553 1.41 -4.03 27.06
CA ALA A 553 1.30 -5.49 26.92
C ALA A 553 0.35 -6.14 27.96
N THR A 554 -0.01 -5.40 29.01
CA THR A 554 -0.82 -5.91 30.14
C THR A 554 -2.26 -5.37 30.16
N GLU A 555 -2.59 -4.33 29.40
CA GLU A 555 -3.97 -3.84 29.29
C GLU A 555 -4.79 -4.71 28.32
N PRO A 556 -5.91 -5.32 28.75
CA PRO A 556 -6.84 -5.96 27.82
C PRO A 556 -7.46 -4.89 26.93
N SER A 557 -7.44 -5.10 25.62
CA SER A 557 -7.98 -4.19 24.60
C SER A 557 -9.32 -3.59 25.03
N PRO A 558 -9.49 -2.26 25.06
CA PRO A 558 -10.76 -1.62 25.43
C PRO A 558 -11.73 -1.63 24.23
N GLY A 559 -12.23 -2.80 23.85
CA GLY A 559 -12.99 -2.91 22.61
C GLY A 559 -14.11 -3.94 22.54
N LEU A 560 -14.68 -4.43 23.66
CA LEU A 560 -15.87 -5.32 23.55
C LEU A 560 -16.88 -5.21 24.71
N SER A 561 -16.78 -4.19 25.57
CA SER A 561 -17.69 -4.08 26.74
C SER A 561 -18.64 -2.89 26.72
N GLN A 562 -18.75 -2.10 25.65
CA GLN A 562 -19.72 -1.01 25.61
C GLN A 562 -20.47 -0.95 24.27
N ALA A 563 -21.34 -1.90 24.02
CA ALA A 563 -22.45 -1.75 23.07
C ALA A 563 -23.58 -2.73 23.38
N VAL A 564 -24.25 -2.53 24.52
CA VAL A 564 -25.68 -2.84 24.68
C VAL A 564 -26.24 -1.79 25.63
N PRO A 565 -27.05 -0.82 25.15
CA PRO A 565 -28.28 -0.49 25.81
C PRO A 565 -29.46 -0.79 24.89
N ALA A 566 -30.52 -1.23 25.56
CA ALA A 566 -31.84 -1.64 25.19
C ALA A 566 -32.50 -0.96 23.97
#